data_a5f4d3cb289b1c76a1622ad76a187169
#
_entry.id   a5f4d3cb289b1c76a1622ad76a187169
#
_cell.length_a   1.000
_cell.length_b   1.000
_cell.length_c   1.000
_cell.angle_alpha   90.00
_cell.angle_beta   90.00
_cell.angle_gamma   90.00
#
_symmetry.space_group_name_H-M   'P 1'
#
loop_
_entity.id
_entity.type
_entity.pdbx_description
1 polymer ?
#
loop_
_entity_poly.entity_id
_entity_poly.type
_entity_poly.pdbx_seq_one_letter_code
_entity_poly.pdbx_strand_id
1 'polypeptide(L)'
;MLNNQMYLYHYGIKELPFTLTPNTSYFFGLPSHKEALQVLLTAIKSGEGFIKVTGEVGTGKTLICRKLLNELPANYVAAYIPNPYLTPSELRRAVASELHVTLSEHSDQQEFTQRLQQRLISVNQQNSGVVLIIDEAQALPVESIEALRLITNLETESRKLLQVVLFGQPELNDKLALPELRQLKQRVTFSHALKLMDTDQLYQYVKHRMAVAGYRGEDIFNGRVCKLLFKASRGTPRIVNVLCHKALMLAFGEGKHQVERSHVTLAIKDTEAAYPTGWSVMGVALLGLAIVSSFALMYMASLRFAL
;
A
#
# COMPACT_ATOMS: atom_id res chain seq x y z
N MET A 1 6.60 -13.11 -26.64
CA MET A 1 6.23 -14.33 -25.87
C MET A 1 7.41 -15.28 -25.63
N LEU A 2 8.28 -15.56 -26.61
CA LEU A 2 9.47 -16.44 -26.47
C LEU A 2 10.43 -16.01 -25.35
N ASN A 3 10.66 -14.74 -25.15
CA ASN A 3 11.61 -14.23 -24.16
C ASN A 3 11.16 -14.49 -22.70
N ASN A 4 9.85 -14.48 -22.43
CA ASN A 4 9.33 -14.78 -21.07
C ASN A 4 9.48 -16.26 -20.72
N GLN A 5 9.28 -17.17 -21.66
CA GLN A 5 9.43 -18.61 -21.42
C GLN A 5 10.89 -18.97 -21.12
N MET A 6 11.85 -18.41 -21.87
CA MET A 6 13.27 -18.62 -21.64
C MET A 6 13.72 -18.11 -20.26
N TYR A 7 13.21 -16.94 -19.83
CA TYR A 7 13.47 -16.38 -18.52
C TYR A 7 12.93 -17.29 -17.38
N LEU A 8 11.68 -17.76 -17.51
CA LEU A 8 11.08 -18.65 -16.53
C LEU A 8 11.85 -19.98 -16.43
N TYR A 9 12.26 -20.54 -17.57
CA TYR A 9 13.05 -21.77 -17.64
C TYR A 9 14.43 -21.58 -17.01
N HIS A 10 15.11 -20.46 -17.29
CA HIS A 10 16.42 -20.15 -16.75
C HIS A 10 16.47 -20.16 -15.22
N TYR A 11 15.43 -19.61 -14.58
CA TYR A 11 15.32 -19.60 -13.11
C TYR A 11 14.54 -20.80 -12.55
N GLY A 12 13.99 -21.67 -13.38
CA GLY A 12 13.15 -22.78 -12.90
C GLY A 12 11.88 -22.32 -12.17
N ILE A 13 11.30 -21.20 -12.59
CA ILE A 13 10.07 -20.63 -12.01
C ILE A 13 8.88 -20.80 -12.97
N LYS A 14 7.66 -20.76 -12.42
CA LYS A 14 6.43 -20.97 -13.19
C LYS A 14 5.80 -19.65 -13.66
N GLU A 15 6.02 -18.58 -12.94
CA GLU A 15 5.48 -17.25 -13.21
C GLU A 15 6.43 -16.15 -12.73
N LEU A 16 6.15 -14.91 -13.12
CA LEU A 16 6.99 -13.76 -12.73
C LEU A 16 6.83 -13.44 -11.23
N PRO A 17 7.92 -13.50 -10.43
CA PRO A 17 7.82 -13.34 -8.98
C PRO A 17 7.52 -11.91 -8.53
N PHE A 18 7.91 -10.88 -9.30
CA PHE A 18 7.88 -9.47 -8.89
C PHE A 18 6.96 -8.62 -9.76
N THR A 19 5.74 -9.12 -10.03
CA THR A 19 4.70 -8.34 -10.69
C THR A 19 4.17 -7.23 -9.79
N LEU A 20 3.72 -6.12 -10.41
CA LEU A 20 3.14 -4.98 -9.69
C LEU A 20 1.63 -5.12 -9.46
N THR A 21 0.97 -6.02 -10.17
CA THR A 21 -0.45 -6.29 -9.97
C THR A 21 -0.70 -6.89 -8.60
N PRO A 22 -1.64 -6.35 -7.80
CA PRO A 22 -1.98 -6.91 -6.51
C PRO A 22 -2.56 -8.33 -6.67
N ASN A 23 -1.78 -9.34 -6.27
CA ASN A 23 -2.15 -10.75 -6.30
C ASN A 23 -2.10 -11.31 -4.89
N THR A 24 -3.25 -11.76 -4.38
CA THR A 24 -3.38 -12.29 -3.01
C THR A 24 -2.66 -13.61 -2.78
N SER A 25 -2.32 -14.37 -3.85
CA SER A 25 -1.49 -15.58 -3.72
C SER A 25 -0.06 -15.27 -3.28
N TYR A 26 0.43 -14.06 -3.58
CA TYR A 26 1.73 -13.54 -3.15
C TYR A 26 1.68 -12.80 -1.81
N PHE A 27 0.60 -12.90 -1.06
CA PHE A 27 0.48 -12.24 0.24
C PHE A 27 1.48 -12.83 1.24
N PHE A 28 2.53 -12.09 1.53
CA PHE A 28 3.56 -12.50 2.49
C PHE A 28 3.10 -12.38 3.95
N GLY A 29 2.11 -11.52 4.20
CA GLY A 29 1.59 -11.30 5.55
C GLY A 29 2.65 -10.70 6.48
N LEU A 30 3.24 -9.58 6.08
CA LEU A 30 4.07 -8.75 6.96
C LEU A 30 3.37 -8.51 8.30
N PRO A 31 4.11 -8.38 9.42
CA PRO A 31 3.49 -8.13 10.73
C PRO A 31 2.45 -7.00 10.69
N SER A 32 2.81 -5.84 10.11
CA SER A 32 1.90 -4.71 9.96
C SER A 32 0.66 -5.02 9.10
N HIS A 33 0.78 -5.89 8.09
CA HIS A 33 -0.36 -6.31 7.26
C HIS A 33 -1.31 -7.25 8.02
N LYS A 34 -0.76 -8.18 8.81
CA LYS A 34 -1.55 -9.08 9.66
C LYS A 34 -2.28 -8.30 10.74
N GLU A 35 -1.59 -7.37 11.41
CA GLU A 35 -2.17 -6.48 12.40
C GLU A 35 -3.32 -5.66 11.80
N ALA A 36 -3.10 -5.03 10.62
CA ALA A 36 -4.12 -4.27 9.92
C ALA A 36 -5.36 -5.13 9.63
N LEU A 37 -5.17 -6.34 9.08
CA LEU A 37 -6.26 -7.25 8.75
C LEU A 37 -7.02 -7.72 10.00
N GLN A 38 -6.30 -8.02 11.09
CA GLN A 38 -6.91 -8.39 12.35
C GLN A 38 -7.73 -7.25 12.96
N VAL A 39 -7.19 -6.02 12.95
CA VAL A 39 -7.90 -4.82 13.41
C VAL A 39 -9.18 -4.62 12.60
N LEU A 40 -9.08 -4.71 11.27
CA LEU A 40 -10.22 -4.57 10.36
C LEU A 40 -11.32 -5.60 10.65
N LEU A 41 -10.96 -6.88 10.68
CA LEU A 41 -11.93 -7.96 10.94
C LEU A 41 -12.56 -7.86 12.33
N THR A 42 -11.78 -7.46 13.35
CA THR A 42 -12.27 -7.26 14.71
C THR A 42 -13.24 -6.08 14.76
N ALA A 43 -12.86 -4.93 14.20
CA ALA A 43 -13.69 -3.73 14.18
C ALA A 43 -15.02 -3.96 13.41
N ILE A 44 -14.94 -4.66 12.26
CA ILE A 44 -16.15 -5.03 11.50
C ILE A 44 -17.07 -5.93 12.34
N LYS A 45 -16.53 -6.95 13.00
CA LYS A 45 -17.32 -7.85 13.87
C LYS A 45 -17.92 -7.13 15.09
N SER A 46 -17.24 -6.11 15.61
CA SER A 46 -17.73 -5.28 16.73
C SER A 46 -18.78 -4.25 16.30
N GLY A 47 -19.11 -4.13 15.02
CA GLY A 47 -20.12 -3.19 14.53
C GLY A 47 -19.63 -1.74 14.41
N GLU A 48 -18.32 -1.51 14.30
CA GLU A 48 -17.75 -0.16 14.22
C GLU A 48 -18.10 0.54 12.91
N GLY A 49 -18.46 1.84 13.00
CA GLY A 49 -18.99 2.57 11.85
C GLY A 49 -17.95 3.01 10.85
N PHE A 50 -16.80 3.52 11.33
CA PHE A 50 -15.70 3.97 10.47
C PHE A 50 -14.36 3.41 10.93
N ILE A 51 -13.67 2.80 9.99
CA ILE A 51 -12.36 2.22 10.19
C ILE A 51 -11.43 2.82 9.13
N LYS A 52 -10.20 3.16 9.48
CA LYS A 52 -9.22 3.75 8.58
C LYS A 52 -7.92 2.96 8.58
N VAL A 53 -7.41 2.67 7.40
CA VAL A 53 -6.05 2.14 7.19
C VAL A 53 -5.28 3.09 6.29
N THR A 54 -4.15 3.59 6.79
CA THR A 54 -3.28 4.47 6.01
C THR A 54 -1.92 3.83 5.75
N GLY A 55 -1.23 4.32 4.74
CA GLY A 55 0.13 3.88 4.41
C GLY A 55 0.64 4.57 3.16
N GLU A 56 1.93 4.68 3.05
CA GLU A 56 2.61 5.26 1.90
C GLU A 56 2.27 4.54 0.58
N VAL A 57 2.55 5.18 -0.54
CA VAL A 57 2.39 4.57 -1.86
C VAL A 57 3.22 3.29 -1.95
N GLY A 58 2.58 2.20 -2.39
CA GLY A 58 3.28 0.92 -2.60
C GLY A 58 3.49 0.07 -1.33
N THR A 59 2.88 0.43 -0.19
CA THR A 59 2.90 -0.38 1.06
C THR A 59 2.02 -1.61 1.01
N GLY A 60 1.13 -1.74 0.02
CA GLY A 60 0.25 -2.91 -0.12
C GLY A 60 -1.18 -2.70 0.38
N LYS A 61 -1.66 -1.45 0.53
CA LYS A 61 -3.05 -1.13 0.93
C LYS A 61 -4.08 -1.90 0.11
N THR A 62 -4.01 -1.80 -1.21
CA THR A 62 -4.93 -2.51 -2.13
C THR A 62 -4.85 -4.04 -1.98
N LEU A 63 -3.68 -4.58 -1.64
CA LEU A 63 -3.54 -6.01 -1.37
C LEU A 63 -4.28 -6.42 -0.09
N ILE A 64 -4.17 -5.62 0.98
CA ILE A 64 -4.92 -5.83 2.23
C ILE A 64 -6.41 -5.66 1.99
N CYS A 65 -6.81 -4.65 1.21
CA CYS A 65 -8.20 -4.44 0.81
C CYS A 65 -8.79 -5.69 0.13
N ARG A 66 -8.11 -6.25 -0.86
CA ARG A 66 -8.52 -7.51 -1.52
C ARG A 66 -8.52 -8.71 -0.58
N LYS A 67 -7.54 -8.77 0.32
CA LYS A 67 -7.46 -9.82 1.33
C LYS A 67 -8.62 -9.73 2.32
N LEU A 68 -8.99 -8.53 2.75
CA LEU A 68 -10.16 -8.28 3.58
C LEU A 68 -11.44 -8.76 2.87
N LEU A 69 -11.65 -8.37 1.60
CA LEU A 69 -12.80 -8.82 0.80
C LEU A 69 -12.92 -10.36 0.77
N ASN A 70 -11.79 -11.05 0.63
CA ASN A 70 -11.76 -12.51 0.59
C ASN A 70 -11.97 -13.18 1.97
N GLU A 71 -11.71 -12.47 3.07
CA GLU A 71 -11.77 -12.99 4.44
C GLU A 71 -13.00 -12.50 5.22
N LEU A 72 -13.82 -11.63 4.62
CA LEU A 72 -15.09 -11.25 5.22
C LEU A 72 -15.95 -12.49 5.44
N PRO A 73 -16.58 -12.64 6.63
CA PRO A 73 -17.50 -13.73 6.87
C PRO A 73 -18.64 -13.74 5.85
N ALA A 74 -19.14 -14.92 5.49
CA ALA A 74 -20.17 -15.10 4.46
C ALA A 74 -21.48 -14.35 4.74
N ASN A 75 -21.71 -13.95 5.99
CA ASN A 75 -22.85 -13.14 6.40
C ASN A 75 -22.63 -11.62 6.22
N TYR A 76 -21.58 -11.19 5.54
CA TYR A 76 -21.37 -9.79 5.20
C TYR A 76 -21.52 -9.55 3.71
N VAL A 77 -22.22 -8.46 3.38
CA VAL A 77 -22.29 -7.92 2.00
C VAL A 77 -21.25 -6.82 1.87
N ALA A 78 -20.33 -6.99 0.95
CA ALA A 78 -19.28 -6.00 0.67
C ALA A 78 -19.63 -5.15 -0.54
N ALA A 79 -19.50 -3.82 -0.42
CA ALA A 79 -19.46 -2.87 -1.51
C ALA A 79 -18.04 -2.35 -1.65
N TYR A 80 -17.47 -2.35 -2.86
CA TYR A 80 -16.06 -1.96 -3.07
C TYR A 80 -15.91 -0.87 -4.11
N ILE A 81 -15.33 0.25 -3.71
CA ILE A 81 -15.03 1.39 -4.58
C ILE A 81 -13.51 1.53 -4.72
N PRO A 82 -12.93 1.09 -5.86
CA PRO A 82 -11.47 1.07 -6.07
C PRO A 82 -10.88 2.43 -6.43
N ASN A 83 -11.67 3.33 -7.01
CA ASN A 83 -11.22 4.67 -7.41
C ASN A 83 -12.31 5.70 -7.08
N PRO A 84 -12.16 6.45 -5.98
CA PRO A 84 -13.20 7.29 -5.46
C PRO A 84 -13.12 8.76 -5.90
N TYR A 85 -12.47 9.08 -7.03
CA TYR A 85 -12.52 10.44 -7.57
C TYR A 85 -13.94 10.75 -8.10
N LEU A 86 -14.90 10.81 -7.16
CA LEU A 86 -16.32 10.87 -7.41
C LEU A 86 -16.93 12.06 -6.68
N THR A 87 -17.79 12.81 -7.37
CA THR A 87 -18.67 13.79 -6.74
C THR A 87 -19.62 13.10 -5.75
N PRO A 88 -20.29 13.83 -4.83
CA PRO A 88 -21.26 13.24 -3.91
C PRO A 88 -22.38 12.44 -4.60
N SER A 89 -22.84 12.89 -5.77
CA SER A 89 -23.87 12.20 -6.54
C SER A 89 -23.36 10.93 -7.19
N GLU A 90 -22.17 10.96 -7.76
CA GLU A 90 -21.52 9.78 -8.35
C GLU A 90 -21.16 8.75 -7.28
N LEU A 91 -20.68 9.19 -6.12
CA LEU A 91 -20.41 8.30 -4.98
C LEU A 91 -21.69 7.58 -4.54
N ARG A 92 -22.81 8.29 -4.40
CA ARG A 92 -24.12 7.66 -4.06
C ARG A 92 -24.53 6.62 -5.10
N ARG A 93 -24.37 6.93 -6.40
CA ARG A 93 -24.67 5.98 -7.47
C ARG A 93 -23.75 4.76 -7.44
N ALA A 94 -22.45 4.96 -7.19
CA ALA A 94 -21.50 3.87 -7.06
C ALA A 94 -21.86 2.95 -5.87
N VAL A 95 -22.17 3.52 -4.71
CA VAL A 95 -22.64 2.75 -3.53
C VAL A 95 -23.94 1.99 -3.84
N ALA A 96 -24.89 2.64 -4.50
CA ALA A 96 -26.16 2.01 -4.89
C ALA A 96 -25.91 0.82 -5.85
N SER A 97 -25.05 1.00 -6.85
CA SER A 97 -24.67 -0.05 -7.80
C SER A 97 -24.06 -1.26 -7.09
N GLU A 98 -23.08 -1.04 -6.22
CA GLU A 98 -22.38 -2.09 -5.48
C GLU A 98 -23.33 -2.86 -4.54
N LEU A 99 -24.34 -2.19 -3.98
CA LEU A 99 -25.33 -2.81 -3.11
C LEU A 99 -26.60 -3.29 -3.85
N HIS A 100 -26.59 -3.24 -5.19
CA HIS A 100 -27.71 -3.63 -6.05
C HIS A 100 -28.99 -2.87 -5.73
N VAL A 101 -28.87 -1.56 -5.48
CA VAL A 101 -30.00 -0.63 -5.31
C VAL A 101 -30.31 0.02 -6.64
N THR A 102 -31.52 -0.23 -7.16
CA THR A 102 -31.97 0.39 -8.41
C THR A 102 -32.34 1.86 -8.17
N LEU A 103 -31.69 2.77 -8.88
CA LEU A 103 -31.99 4.20 -8.88
C LEU A 103 -32.46 4.63 -10.27
N SER A 104 -33.39 5.57 -10.35
CA SER A 104 -33.74 6.23 -11.62
C SER A 104 -32.64 7.22 -12.04
N GLU A 105 -32.60 7.63 -13.31
CA GLU A 105 -31.63 8.61 -13.79
C GLU A 105 -31.73 9.97 -13.08
N HIS A 106 -32.93 10.32 -12.61
CA HIS A 106 -33.26 11.57 -11.93
C HIS A 106 -33.45 11.42 -10.43
N SER A 107 -33.02 10.28 -9.84
CA SER A 107 -33.12 10.06 -8.39
C SER A 107 -32.42 11.16 -7.61
N ASP A 108 -33.15 11.82 -6.73
CA ASP A 108 -32.61 12.80 -5.81
C ASP A 108 -31.93 12.15 -4.60
N GLN A 109 -31.38 12.99 -3.71
CA GLN A 109 -30.73 12.50 -2.49
C GLN A 109 -31.70 11.79 -1.54
N GLN A 110 -32.96 12.22 -1.51
CA GLN A 110 -33.99 11.65 -0.63
C GLN A 110 -34.38 10.25 -1.09
N GLU A 111 -34.64 10.07 -2.38
CA GLU A 111 -34.94 8.76 -2.97
C GLU A 111 -33.77 7.78 -2.77
N PHE A 112 -32.53 8.23 -3.03
CA PHE A 112 -31.34 7.42 -2.76
C PHE A 112 -31.31 6.95 -1.30
N THR A 113 -31.47 7.89 -0.35
CA THR A 113 -31.39 7.57 1.08
C THR A 113 -32.46 6.55 1.49
N GLN A 114 -33.70 6.73 1.03
CA GLN A 114 -34.80 5.85 1.31
C GLN A 114 -34.59 4.44 0.76
N ARG A 115 -34.18 4.34 -0.52
CA ARG A 115 -33.93 3.03 -1.17
C ARG A 115 -32.72 2.31 -0.55
N LEU A 116 -31.66 3.06 -0.25
CA LEU A 116 -30.51 2.52 0.44
C LEU A 116 -30.88 1.98 1.81
N GLN A 117 -31.63 2.75 2.61
CA GLN A 117 -32.08 2.33 3.93
C GLN A 117 -32.91 1.05 3.86
N GLN A 118 -33.86 0.95 2.92
CA GLN A 118 -34.65 -0.26 2.70
C GLN A 118 -33.75 -1.46 2.39
N ARG A 119 -32.77 -1.28 1.52
CA ARG A 119 -31.80 -2.33 1.17
C ARG A 119 -30.98 -2.76 2.38
N LEU A 120 -30.43 -1.82 3.13
CA LEU A 120 -29.63 -2.10 4.33
C LEU A 120 -30.45 -2.85 5.40
N ILE A 121 -31.71 -2.45 5.62
CA ILE A 121 -32.62 -3.13 6.54
C ILE A 121 -32.85 -4.57 6.05
N SER A 122 -33.15 -4.78 4.76
CA SER A 122 -33.41 -6.12 4.22
C SER A 122 -32.21 -7.06 4.39
N VAL A 123 -30.97 -6.55 4.21
CA VAL A 123 -29.74 -7.31 4.43
C VAL A 123 -29.57 -7.63 5.92
N ASN A 124 -29.79 -6.66 6.81
CA ASN A 124 -29.68 -6.86 8.26
C ASN A 124 -30.73 -7.83 8.85
N GLN A 125 -31.91 -7.90 8.28
CA GLN A 125 -32.93 -8.87 8.68
C GLN A 125 -32.48 -10.32 8.48
N GLN A 126 -31.55 -10.56 7.57
CA GLN A 126 -30.91 -11.85 7.30
C GLN A 126 -29.69 -12.12 8.21
N ASN A 127 -29.55 -11.38 9.32
CA ASN A 127 -28.39 -11.38 10.22
C ASN A 127 -27.06 -11.10 9.53
N SER A 128 -27.11 -10.32 8.45
CA SER A 128 -25.97 -9.94 7.64
C SER A 128 -25.53 -8.50 7.94
N GLY A 129 -24.23 -8.22 7.86
CA GLY A 129 -23.68 -6.86 7.93
C GLY A 129 -23.39 -6.32 6.53
N VAL A 130 -23.34 -5.00 6.39
CA VAL A 130 -22.90 -4.35 5.14
C VAL A 130 -21.65 -3.53 5.40
N VAL A 131 -20.60 -3.77 4.58
CA VAL A 131 -19.32 -3.09 4.67
C VAL A 131 -19.01 -2.40 3.34
N LEU A 132 -18.89 -1.09 3.38
CA LEU A 132 -18.42 -0.28 2.25
C LEU A 132 -16.90 -0.09 2.37
N ILE A 133 -16.17 -0.57 1.41
CA ILE A 133 -14.72 -0.47 1.36
C ILE A 133 -14.33 0.50 0.25
N ILE A 134 -13.55 1.52 0.60
CA ILE A 134 -13.09 2.55 -0.32
C ILE A 134 -11.56 2.52 -0.34
N ASP A 135 -10.98 2.20 -1.49
CA ASP A 135 -9.53 2.30 -1.71
C ASP A 135 -9.16 3.70 -2.22
N GLU A 136 -7.91 4.13 -1.99
CA GLU A 136 -7.39 5.46 -2.36
C GLU A 136 -8.29 6.63 -1.85
N ALA A 137 -8.84 6.51 -0.64
CA ALA A 137 -9.82 7.44 -0.08
C ALA A 137 -9.34 8.91 0.04
N GLN A 138 -8.02 9.16 0.00
CA GLN A 138 -7.48 10.53 -0.09
C GLN A 138 -7.87 11.25 -1.39
N ALA A 139 -8.26 10.50 -2.44
CA ALA A 139 -8.72 11.07 -3.70
C ALA A 139 -10.17 11.58 -3.65
N LEU A 140 -10.97 11.18 -2.66
CA LEU A 140 -12.32 11.71 -2.46
C LEU A 140 -12.30 13.24 -2.26
N PRO A 141 -13.16 14.02 -2.95
CA PRO A 141 -13.47 15.38 -2.56
C PRO A 141 -13.99 15.47 -1.11
N VAL A 142 -13.80 16.61 -0.46
CA VAL A 142 -14.25 16.84 0.94
C VAL A 142 -15.76 16.63 1.06
N GLU A 143 -16.53 17.14 0.09
CA GLU A 143 -17.98 17.01 0.03
C GLU A 143 -18.44 15.55 -0.11
N SER A 144 -17.65 14.73 -0.79
CA SER A 144 -17.93 13.30 -0.95
C SER A 144 -17.63 12.51 0.33
N ILE A 145 -16.60 12.90 1.07
CA ILE A 145 -16.32 12.35 2.40
C ILE A 145 -17.46 12.71 3.38
N GLU A 146 -17.98 13.95 3.31
CA GLU A 146 -19.13 14.36 4.12
C GLU A 146 -20.41 13.60 3.71
N ALA A 147 -20.60 13.34 2.42
CA ALA A 147 -21.70 12.49 1.96
C ALA A 147 -21.65 11.06 2.55
N LEU A 148 -20.44 10.48 2.72
CA LEU A 148 -20.28 9.19 3.41
C LEU A 148 -20.77 9.27 4.87
N ARG A 149 -20.48 10.35 5.57
CA ARG A 149 -20.95 10.55 6.93
C ARG A 149 -22.49 10.51 7.00
N LEU A 150 -23.16 11.13 6.03
CA LEU A 150 -24.62 11.12 5.97
C LEU A 150 -25.18 9.73 5.68
N ILE A 151 -24.55 8.98 4.78
CA ILE A 151 -24.96 7.60 4.46
C ILE A 151 -24.81 6.68 5.70
N THR A 152 -23.80 6.88 6.52
CA THR A 152 -23.56 6.06 7.72
C THR A 152 -24.41 6.46 8.93
N ASN A 153 -25.22 7.51 8.84
CA ASN A 153 -26.24 7.82 9.85
C ASN A 153 -27.43 6.84 9.84
N LEU A 154 -27.47 5.97 8.83
CA LEU A 154 -28.50 4.92 8.76
C LEU A 154 -28.18 3.84 9.81
N GLU A 155 -28.85 3.90 10.93
CA GLU A 155 -28.71 2.98 12.05
C GLU A 155 -30.08 2.59 12.63
N THR A 156 -30.11 1.47 13.31
CA THR A 156 -31.24 1.09 14.18
C THR A 156 -30.91 1.43 15.63
N GLU A 157 -31.84 1.29 16.55
CA GLU A 157 -31.57 1.50 17.98
C GLU A 157 -30.43 0.63 18.54
N SER A 158 -30.13 -0.50 17.90
CA SER A 158 -29.17 -1.50 18.40
C SER A 158 -27.88 -1.67 17.60
N ARG A 159 -27.87 -1.25 16.33
CA ARG A 159 -26.69 -1.45 15.46
C ARG A 159 -26.64 -0.51 14.28
N LYS A 160 -25.41 -0.27 13.77
CA LYS A 160 -25.17 0.42 12.50
C LYS A 160 -25.51 -0.50 11.34
N LEU A 161 -26.24 0.03 10.35
CA LEU A 161 -26.65 -0.73 9.17
C LEU A 161 -25.52 -0.82 8.12
N LEU A 162 -24.59 0.16 8.13
CA LEU A 162 -23.47 0.26 7.20
C LEU A 162 -22.19 0.61 7.95
N GLN A 163 -21.14 -0.16 7.69
CA GLN A 163 -19.79 0.10 8.18
C GLN A 163 -18.92 0.57 7.01
N VAL A 164 -18.00 1.49 7.25
CA VAL A 164 -17.12 2.05 6.21
C VAL A 164 -15.66 1.80 6.56
N VAL A 165 -14.92 1.24 5.62
CA VAL A 165 -13.46 1.05 5.70
C VAL A 165 -12.79 1.93 4.66
N LEU A 166 -11.97 2.87 5.12
CA LEU A 166 -11.21 3.78 4.28
C LEU A 166 -9.75 3.34 4.20
N PHE A 167 -9.30 2.97 3.01
CA PHE A 167 -7.88 2.80 2.72
C PHE A 167 -7.36 4.04 2.02
N GLY A 168 -6.27 4.62 2.52
CA GLY A 168 -5.74 5.85 1.94
C GLY A 168 -4.26 6.07 2.21
N GLN A 169 -3.71 7.09 1.57
CA GLN A 169 -2.37 7.59 1.82
C GLN A 169 -2.39 8.48 3.08
N PRO A 170 -1.21 8.85 3.66
CA PRO A 170 -1.15 9.71 4.85
C PRO A 170 -1.93 11.02 4.70
N GLU A 171 -2.05 11.58 3.48
CA GLU A 171 -2.80 12.79 3.14
C GLU A 171 -4.29 12.68 3.50
N LEU A 172 -4.82 11.45 3.63
CA LEU A 172 -6.17 11.23 4.17
C LEU A 172 -6.30 11.75 5.60
N ASN A 173 -5.22 11.68 6.41
CA ASN A 173 -5.25 12.19 7.77
C ASN A 173 -5.38 13.72 7.79
N ASP A 174 -4.65 14.41 6.91
CA ASP A 174 -4.67 15.87 6.80
C ASP A 174 -6.06 16.31 6.31
N LYS A 175 -6.61 15.60 5.32
CA LYS A 175 -7.96 15.87 4.82
C LYS A 175 -9.01 15.66 5.92
N LEU A 176 -8.96 14.58 6.70
CA LEU A 176 -9.87 14.33 7.82
C LEU A 176 -9.67 15.29 9.00
N ALA A 177 -8.56 16.03 9.05
CA ALA A 177 -8.32 17.05 10.06
C ALA A 177 -8.99 18.39 9.74
N LEU A 178 -9.52 18.58 8.53
CA LEU A 178 -10.24 19.78 8.13
C LEU A 178 -11.46 20.03 9.04
N PRO A 179 -11.79 21.31 9.35
CA PRO A 179 -12.92 21.66 10.22
C PRO A 179 -14.26 21.06 9.74
N GLU A 180 -14.49 21.02 8.44
CA GLU A 180 -15.69 20.50 7.80
C GLU A 180 -15.90 19.02 8.09
N LEU A 181 -14.81 18.24 8.24
CA LEU A 181 -14.84 16.80 8.47
C LEU A 181 -14.69 16.41 9.95
N ARG A 182 -14.73 17.36 10.87
CA ARG A 182 -14.56 17.13 12.30
C ARG A 182 -15.51 16.06 12.86
N GLN A 183 -16.76 16.07 12.42
CA GLN A 183 -17.76 15.09 12.88
C GLN A 183 -17.45 13.68 12.39
N LEU A 184 -16.97 13.54 11.16
CA LEU A 184 -16.57 12.25 10.62
C LEU A 184 -15.30 11.75 11.32
N LYS A 185 -14.31 12.63 11.54
CA LYS A 185 -13.09 12.28 12.29
C LYS A 185 -13.38 11.68 13.66
N GLN A 186 -14.38 12.21 14.38
CA GLN A 186 -14.82 11.69 15.69
C GLN A 186 -15.47 10.30 15.60
N ARG A 187 -15.95 9.89 14.44
CA ARG A 187 -16.56 8.57 14.19
C ARG A 187 -15.56 7.50 13.78
N VAL A 188 -14.33 7.89 13.44
CA VAL A 188 -13.25 6.93 13.14
C VAL A 188 -12.78 6.33 14.45
N THR A 189 -13.27 5.13 14.76
CA THR A 189 -12.97 4.41 16.00
C THR A 189 -11.67 3.63 15.93
N PHE A 190 -11.36 3.08 14.76
CA PHE A 190 -10.11 2.35 14.53
C PHE A 190 -9.29 2.97 13.40
N SER A 191 -8.00 3.13 13.69
CA SER A 191 -7.03 3.64 12.72
C SER A 191 -5.76 2.82 12.80
N HIS A 192 -5.31 2.28 11.66
CA HIS A 192 -4.05 1.56 11.56
C HIS A 192 -3.17 2.18 10.47
N ALA A 193 -1.87 2.37 10.78
CA ALA A 193 -0.89 2.85 9.80
C ALA A 193 0.04 1.71 9.39
N LEU A 194 0.09 1.41 8.10
CA LEU A 194 0.97 0.38 7.56
C LEU A 194 2.42 0.83 7.65
N LYS A 195 3.26 -0.04 8.18
CA LYS A 195 4.70 0.19 8.28
C LYS A 195 5.43 -0.37 7.07
N LEU A 196 6.53 0.27 6.70
CA LEU A 196 7.47 -0.25 5.71
C LEU A 196 8.21 -1.46 6.27
N MET A 197 8.75 -2.30 5.38
CA MET A 197 9.57 -3.44 5.77
C MET A 197 10.90 -2.98 6.37
N ASP A 198 11.39 -3.69 7.37
CA ASP A 198 12.79 -3.65 7.77
C ASP A 198 13.66 -4.54 6.84
N THR A 199 14.97 -4.59 7.11
CA THR A 199 15.92 -5.34 6.26
C THR A 199 15.64 -6.85 6.26
N ASP A 200 15.28 -7.41 7.41
CA ASP A 200 15.05 -8.85 7.55
C ASP A 200 13.71 -9.25 6.93
N GLN A 201 12.68 -8.43 7.13
CA GLN A 201 11.38 -8.59 6.47
C GLN A 201 11.51 -8.49 4.95
N LEU A 202 12.33 -7.58 4.42
CA LEU A 202 12.60 -7.47 2.98
C LEU A 202 13.26 -8.76 2.45
N TYR A 203 14.28 -9.29 3.13
CA TYR A 203 14.92 -10.54 2.73
C TYR A 203 13.91 -11.69 2.67
N GLN A 204 13.10 -11.86 3.72
CA GLN A 204 12.06 -12.89 3.78
C GLN A 204 10.97 -12.67 2.72
N TYR A 205 10.60 -11.41 2.46
CA TYR A 205 9.64 -11.06 1.41
C TYR A 205 10.13 -11.46 0.02
N VAL A 206 11.38 -11.14 -0.33
CA VAL A 206 11.98 -11.51 -1.62
C VAL A 206 12.02 -13.02 -1.78
N LYS A 207 12.47 -13.73 -0.75
CA LYS A 207 12.51 -15.21 -0.72
C LYS A 207 11.12 -15.83 -0.88
N HIS A 208 10.13 -15.31 -0.17
CA HIS A 208 8.74 -15.76 -0.28
C HIS A 208 8.21 -15.58 -1.71
N ARG A 209 8.43 -14.43 -2.34
CA ARG A 209 7.96 -14.18 -3.70
C ARG A 209 8.59 -15.13 -4.73
N MET A 210 9.88 -15.43 -4.59
CA MET A 210 10.56 -16.42 -5.41
C MET A 210 9.98 -17.83 -5.20
N ALA A 211 9.74 -18.21 -3.95
CA ALA A 211 9.17 -19.51 -3.60
C ALA A 211 7.73 -19.68 -4.14
N VAL A 212 6.88 -18.65 -4.04
CA VAL A 212 5.51 -18.68 -4.60
C VAL A 212 5.56 -18.80 -6.13
N ALA A 213 6.50 -18.14 -6.79
CA ALA A 213 6.73 -18.27 -8.22
C ALA A 213 7.23 -19.68 -8.65
N GLY A 214 7.50 -20.57 -7.69
CA GLY A 214 7.92 -21.94 -7.91
C GLY A 214 9.42 -22.21 -7.79
N TYR A 215 10.21 -21.18 -7.43
CA TYR A 215 11.65 -21.34 -7.24
C TYR A 215 11.98 -22.22 -6.03
N ARG A 216 12.89 -23.18 -6.19
CA ARG A 216 13.28 -24.15 -5.14
C ARG A 216 14.79 -24.31 -4.97
N GLY A 217 15.57 -23.41 -5.61
CA GLY A 217 17.03 -23.43 -5.53
C GLY A 217 17.59 -22.63 -4.35
N GLU A 218 18.90 -22.41 -4.37
CA GLU A 218 19.59 -21.54 -3.44
C GLU A 218 19.17 -20.06 -3.63
N ASP A 219 19.39 -19.23 -2.59
CA ASP A 219 18.96 -17.82 -2.63
C ASP A 219 19.59 -17.04 -3.79
N ILE A 220 18.78 -16.65 -4.77
CA ILE A 220 19.19 -15.82 -5.90
C ILE A 220 19.62 -14.42 -5.42
N PHE A 221 18.92 -13.90 -4.40
CA PHE A 221 19.22 -12.63 -3.74
C PHE A 221 19.88 -12.89 -2.39
N ASN A 222 21.18 -12.80 -2.32
CA ASN A 222 21.89 -12.96 -1.05
C ASN A 222 21.69 -11.76 -0.10
N GLY A 223 22.05 -11.91 1.17
CA GLY A 223 21.83 -10.87 2.19
C GLY A 223 22.54 -9.55 1.91
N ARG A 224 23.67 -9.53 1.18
CA ARG A 224 24.36 -8.29 0.80
C ARG A 224 23.57 -7.52 -0.26
N VAL A 225 23.00 -8.23 -1.21
CA VAL A 225 22.10 -7.68 -2.25
C VAL A 225 20.82 -7.16 -1.62
N CYS A 226 20.21 -7.90 -0.69
CA CYS A 226 19.00 -7.45 0.01
C CYS A 226 19.24 -6.19 0.85
N LYS A 227 20.40 -6.03 1.49
CA LYS A 227 20.77 -4.78 2.16
C LYS A 227 20.85 -3.59 1.21
N LEU A 228 21.32 -3.80 -0.02
CA LEU A 228 21.37 -2.74 -1.04
C LEU A 228 19.95 -2.40 -1.54
N LEU A 229 19.12 -3.42 -1.78
CA LEU A 229 17.71 -3.26 -2.12
C LEU A 229 16.94 -2.47 -1.03
N PHE A 230 17.21 -2.78 0.25
CA PHE A 230 16.60 -2.06 1.38
C PHE A 230 16.99 -0.57 1.37
N LYS A 231 18.27 -0.25 1.21
CA LYS A 231 18.74 1.14 1.13
C LYS A 231 18.06 1.91 0.01
N ALA A 232 17.87 1.28 -1.16
CA ALA A 232 17.29 1.91 -2.34
C ALA A 232 15.76 1.98 -2.29
N SER A 233 15.10 1.05 -1.62
CA SER A 233 13.63 0.98 -1.54
C SER A 233 13.07 1.59 -0.25
N ARG A 234 13.90 1.77 0.77
CA ARG A 234 13.50 2.09 2.16
C ARG A 234 12.43 1.12 2.69
N GLY A 235 12.45 -0.12 2.21
CA GLY A 235 11.48 -1.15 2.60
C GLY A 235 10.10 -1.03 1.95
N THR A 236 9.94 -0.22 0.91
CA THR A 236 8.68 -0.10 0.17
C THR A 236 8.47 -1.29 -0.76
N PRO A 237 7.43 -2.14 -0.56
CA PRO A 237 7.24 -3.37 -1.35
C PRO A 237 7.20 -3.15 -2.86
N ARG A 238 6.54 -2.10 -3.32
CA ARG A 238 6.45 -1.76 -4.75
C ARG A 238 7.81 -1.49 -5.36
N ILE A 239 8.66 -0.71 -4.69
CA ILE A 239 10.01 -0.38 -5.15
C ILE A 239 10.90 -1.63 -5.13
N VAL A 240 10.80 -2.45 -4.07
CA VAL A 240 11.50 -3.75 -4.01
C VAL A 240 11.14 -4.62 -5.20
N ASN A 241 9.86 -4.74 -5.55
CA ASN A 241 9.43 -5.53 -6.70
C ASN A 241 10.04 -5.02 -8.01
N VAL A 242 10.00 -3.70 -8.24
CA VAL A 242 10.60 -3.10 -9.46
C VAL A 242 12.09 -3.41 -9.53
N LEU A 243 12.82 -3.18 -8.43
CA LEU A 243 14.26 -3.41 -8.38
C LEU A 243 14.64 -4.88 -8.55
N CYS A 244 13.91 -5.79 -7.88
CA CYS A 244 14.15 -7.23 -8.01
C CYS A 244 13.86 -7.73 -9.42
N HIS A 245 12.76 -7.27 -10.04
CA HIS A 245 12.42 -7.63 -11.42
C HIS A 245 13.52 -7.20 -12.40
N LYS A 246 13.93 -5.93 -12.34
CA LYS A 246 15.00 -5.40 -13.19
C LYS A 246 16.33 -6.12 -12.95
N ALA A 247 16.71 -6.36 -11.70
CA ALA A 247 17.95 -7.05 -11.36
C ALA A 247 17.98 -8.49 -11.86
N LEU A 248 16.84 -9.23 -11.79
CA LEU A 248 16.73 -10.56 -12.39
C LEU A 248 16.85 -10.54 -13.90
N MET A 249 16.22 -9.57 -14.56
CA MET A 249 16.33 -9.42 -16.02
C MET A 249 17.78 -9.14 -16.46
N LEU A 250 18.51 -8.31 -15.72
CA LEU A 250 19.92 -8.03 -15.99
C LEU A 250 20.78 -9.27 -15.79
N ALA A 251 20.61 -10.01 -14.69
CA ALA A 251 21.34 -11.24 -14.43
C ALA A 251 21.04 -12.32 -15.49
N PHE A 252 19.78 -12.44 -15.92
CA PHE A 252 19.37 -13.30 -17.02
C PHE A 252 20.07 -12.94 -18.34
N GLY A 253 20.15 -11.63 -18.67
CA GLY A 253 20.84 -11.13 -19.86
C GLY A 253 22.35 -11.47 -19.88
N GLU A 254 22.98 -11.60 -18.69
CA GLU A 254 24.37 -12.05 -18.53
C GLU A 254 24.50 -13.60 -18.40
N GLY A 255 23.41 -14.34 -18.47
CA GLY A 255 23.40 -15.81 -18.28
C GLY A 255 23.68 -16.26 -16.84
N LYS A 256 23.54 -15.38 -15.86
CA LYS A 256 23.81 -15.65 -14.44
C LYS A 256 22.56 -16.09 -13.70
N HIS A 257 22.71 -17.10 -12.85
CA HIS A 257 21.60 -17.58 -11.98
C HIS A 257 21.47 -16.78 -10.68
N GLN A 258 22.50 -16.06 -10.25
CA GLN A 258 22.46 -15.24 -9.05
C GLN A 258 22.50 -13.75 -9.37
N VAL A 259 21.76 -12.97 -8.58
CA VAL A 259 21.78 -11.51 -8.67
C VAL A 259 22.97 -10.97 -7.90
N GLU A 260 23.82 -10.23 -8.59
CA GLU A 260 24.98 -9.56 -8.05
C GLU A 260 24.69 -8.09 -7.71
N ARG A 261 25.62 -7.47 -6.98
CA ARG A 261 25.54 -6.04 -6.63
C ARG A 261 25.48 -5.12 -7.87
N SER A 262 26.18 -5.48 -8.94
CA SER A 262 26.18 -4.76 -10.23
C SER A 262 24.77 -4.63 -10.80
N HIS A 263 24.02 -5.75 -10.86
CA HIS A 263 22.67 -5.80 -11.39
C HIS A 263 21.72 -4.88 -10.58
N VAL A 264 21.78 -4.95 -9.23
CA VAL A 264 20.98 -4.08 -8.38
C VAL A 264 21.37 -2.62 -8.54
N THR A 265 22.66 -2.30 -8.66
CA THR A 265 23.12 -0.92 -8.86
C THR A 265 22.61 -0.34 -10.18
N LEU A 266 22.60 -1.15 -11.26
CA LEU A 266 22.03 -0.75 -12.56
C LEU A 266 20.52 -0.58 -12.47
N ALA A 267 19.82 -1.52 -11.81
CA ALA A 267 18.39 -1.42 -11.59
C ALA A 267 18.00 -0.15 -10.81
N ILE A 268 18.78 0.24 -9.79
CA ILE A 268 18.59 1.47 -9.02
C ILE A 268 18.76 2.71 -9.92
N LYS A 269 19.80 2.76 -10.73
CA LYS A 269 20.04 3.89 -11.65
C LYS A 269 18.91 4.08 -12.66
N ASP A 270 18.31 2.98 -13.08
CA ASP A 270 17.19 2.96 -14.06
C ASP A 270 15.79 3.08 -13.42
N THR A 271 15.72 3.40 -12.12
CA THR A 271 14.44 3.49 -11.39
C THR A 271 14.34 4.82 -10.65
N GLU A 272 13.56 5.77 -11.18
CA GLU A 272 13.36 7.10 -10.59
C GLU A 272 12.86 7.07 -9.15
N ALA A 273 11.97 6.13 -8.83
CA ALA A 273 11.40 5.97 -7.50
C ALA A 273 12.39 5.38 -6.48
N ALA A 274 13.57 4.92 -6.91
CA ALA A 274 14.58 4.37 -6.03
C ALA A 274 15.45 5.47 -5.42
N TYR A 275 15.77 5.31 -4.14
CA TYR A 275 16.67 6.24 -3.45
C TYR A 275 18.12 5.97 -3.86
N PRO A 276 18.91 7.01 -4.17
CA PRO A 276 20.32 6.85 -4.51
C PRO A 276 21.09 6.26 -3.32
N THR A 277 21.86 5.20 -3.59
CA THR A 277 22.64 4.49 -2.57
C THR A 277 24.12 4.88 -2.54
N GLY A 278 24.55 5.82 -3.39
CA GLY A 278 25.88 6.41 -3.41
C GLY A 278 26.05 7.54 -2.40
N TRP A 279 27.30 7.93 -2.17
CA TRP A 279 27.61 9.16 -1.44
C TRP A 279 26.93 10.32 -2.17
N SER A 280 26.16 11.14 -1.44
CA SER A 280 25.59 12.34 -2.03
C SER A 280 26.75 13.23 -2.49
N VAL A 281 26.57 13.94 -3.61
CA VAL A 281 27.54 14.93 -4.10
C VAL A 281 27.94 15.89 -2.96
N MET A 282 26.98 16.20 -2.07
CA MET A 282 27.18 17.01 -0.88
C MET A 282 28.07 16.33 0.16
N GLY A 283 27.99 14.98 0.33
CA GLY A 283 28.88 14.23 1.22
C GLY A 283 30.32 14.19 0.69
N VAL A 284 30.48 14.04 -0.62
CA VAL A 284 31.81 14.10 -1.27
C VAL A 284 32.38 15.52 -1.19
N ALA A 285 31.56 16.56 -1.40
CA ALA A 285 31.96 17.95 -1.27
C ALA A 285 32.38 18.31 0.17
N LEU A 286 31.60 17.87 1.18
CA LEU A 286 31.94 18.07 2.60
C LEU A 286 33.24 17.35 2.98
N LEU A 287 33.47 16.13 2.50
CA LEU A 287 34.72 15.41 2.72
C LEU A 287 35.91 16.11 2.04
N GLY A 288 35.71 16.59 0.83
CA GLY A 288 36.70 17.41 0.11
C GLY A 288 37.04 18.69 0.87
N LEU A 289 36.06 19.40 1.38
CA LEU A 289 36.23 20.61 2.19
C LEU A 289 36.97 20.33 3.51
N ALA A 290 36.64 19.21 4.19
CA ALA A 290 37.30 18.78 5.41
C ALA A 290 38.80 18.44 5.15
N ILE A 291 39.10 17.79 4.04
CA ILE A 291 40.47 17.48 3.66
C ILE A 291 41.27 18.76 3.34
N VAL A 292 40.68 19.69 2.57
CA VAL A 292 41.34 20.97 2.23
C VAL A 292 41.57 21.81 3.49
N SER A 293 40.60 21.89 4.41
CA SER A 293 40.75 22.61 5.66
C SER A 293 41.82 22.00 6.59
N SER A 294 41.93 20.66 6.61
CA SER A 294 42.99 19.99 7.36
C SER A 294 44.40 20.27 6.82
N PHE A 295 44.54 20.29 5.51
CA PHE A 295 45.82 20.67 4.87
C PHE A 295 46.19 22.15 5.10
N ALA A 296 45.21 23.05 5.04
CA ALA A 296 45.41 24.46 5.34
C ALA A 296 45.86 24.70 6.78
N LEU A 297 45.22 24.00 7.76
CA LEU A 297 45.61 24.05 9.16
C LEU A 297 47.04 23.52 9.41
N MET A 298 47.38 22.43 8.74
CA MET A 298 48.74 21.83 8.82
C MET A 298 49.80 22.74 8.25
N TYR A 299 49.50 23.40 7.13
CA TYR A 299 50.38 24.42 6.52
C TYR A 299 50.57 25.64 7.41
N MET A 300 49.51 26.16 7.99
CA MET A 300 49.55 27.27 8.95
C MET A 300 50.36 26.93 10.21
N ALA A 301 50.25 25.69 10.72
CA ALA A 301 51.04 25.20 11.85
C ALA A 301 52.53 25.11 11.48
N SER A 302 52.90 24.64 10.30
CA SER A 302 54.30 24.55 9.83
C SER A 302 54.97 25.94 9.70
N LEU A 303 54.20 26.94 9.24
CA LEU A 303 54.69 28.33 9.16
C LEU A 303 54.98 28.96 10.55
N ARG A 304 54.22 28.55 11.60
CA ARG A 304 54.46 29.02 12.98
C ARG A 304 55.68 28.38 13.63
N PHE A 305 56.14 27.22 13.19
CA PHE A 305 57.36 26.57 13.69
C PHE A 305 58.60 26.95 12.90
N ALA A 306 58.47 27.71 11.79
CA ALA A 306 59.57 28.15 10.95
C ALA A 306 59.99 29.62 11.19
N LEU A 307 59.28 30.33 12.07
CA LEU A 307 59.57 31.67 12.66
C LEU A 307 60.01 31.53 14.11
#